data_80a720c2cd486be4f10fd4d566cca4d0
#
_entry.id   80a720c2cd486be4f10fd4d566cca4d0
#
_cell.length_a   1.000
_cell.length_b   1.000
_cell.length_c   1.000
_cell.angle_alpha   90.00
_cell.angle_beta   90.00
_cell.angle_gamma   90.00
#
_symmetry.space_group_name_H-M   'P 1'
#
loop_
_entity.id
_entity.type
_entity.pdbx_description
1 polymer ?
#
loop_
_entity_poly.entity_id
_entity_poly.type
_entity_poly.pdbx_seq_one_letter_code
_entity_poly.pdbx_strand_id
1 'polypeptide(L)'
;MAVLMITHDLGVVANLAEEVVVMYHGEIMERGDVRDIFDKPQHPYLKALLRAVPHFDMKPGERLIPVREIEHETGSLMAGKQPWPAGAADRAPHLSVQGLTKHFTIRKSSFFGRADETRVTAVDDVSFDIAHGESFGLVGESGCGKTTVSKMIMRALIPDAGTIQYNDRGHPVEVLALEGRDLERFRTRMQFIFQDPFSSLSPRMSVFDIIREPLIIHRLGDADYQAEMCKELMRLVGLDPRFLSRYPHSFSGGQRQRIGIARALALQPDLLICDEPVSALDVSIQAQILNLMKDLQHELGLTYMFISHNLAVVDYVADRIAVMCAGRLVEVAPREALFSNPVHPYTRALLTAVPYPDLKRPLDFAGVAEGKASDPAAWPHPYTVRGDAPLGLVEVGDRHYVRVLEDAELRETA
;
A
#
# COMPACT_ATOMS: atom_id res chain seq x y z
N MET A 1 0.70 -9.42 36.80
CA MET A 1 1.06 -10.26 35.65
C MET A 1 2.25 -9.60 35.01
N ALA A 2 3.35 -10.31 34.70
CA ALA A 2 4.46 -9.75 33.94
C ALA A 2 4.27 -10.16 32.46
N VAL A 3 4.54 -9.25 31.53
CA VAL A 3 4.40 -9.48 30.08
C VAL A 3 5.75 -9.20 29.43
N LEU A 4 6.24 -10.15 28.65
CA LEU A 4 7.37 -9.94 27.74
C LEU A 4 6.81 -9.83 26.31
N MET A 5 6.99 -8.66 25.69
CA MET A 5 6.56 -8.39 24.34
C MET A 5 7.76 -8.27 23.41
N ILE A 6 7.71 -8.95 22.26
CA ILE A 6 8.72 -8.86 21.20
C ILE A 6 8.05 -8.23 19.99
N THR A 7 8.52 -7.06 19.58
CA THR A 7 7.96 -6.30 18.46
C THR A 7 9.05 -5.45 17.80
N HIS A 8 8.82 -5.09 16.54
CA HIS A 8 9.59 -4.08 15.83
C HIS A 8 8.86 -2.72 15.76
N ASP A 9 7.62 -2.64 16.26
CA ASP A 9 6.82 -1.41 16.26
C ASP A 9 7.17 -0.55 17.47
N LEU A 10 7.92 0.53 17.23
CA LEU A 10 8.36 1.46 18.26
C LEU A 10 7.19 2.27 18.85
N GLY A 11 6.11 2.50 18.08
CA GLY A 11 4.90 3.15 18.61
C GLY A 11 4.19 2.28 19.65
N VAL A 12 4.11 0.97 19.39
CA VAL A 12 3.58 0.01 20.36
C VAL A 12 4.45 -0.04 21.61
N VAL A 13 5.79 -0.06 21.44
CA VAL A 13 6.73 -0.06 22.57
C VAL A 13 6.58 1.20 23.43
N ALA A 14 6.49 2.39 22.81
CA ALA A 14 6.34 3.66 23.52
C ALA A 14 5.07 3.72 24.39
N ASN A 15 4.01 3.00 23.98
CA ASN A 15 2.71 3.05 24.65
C ASN A 15 2.47 1.94 25.68
N LEU A 16 3.22 0.82 25.62
CA LEU A 16 2.93 -0.37 26.45
C LEU A 16 4.09 -0.81 27.35
N ALA A 17 5.34 -0.43 27.02
CA ALA A 17 6.49 -0.94 27.75
C ALA A 17 6.89 -0.02 28.91
N GLU A 18 7.31 -0.61 30.03
CA GLU A 18 7.98 0.10 31.13
C GLU A 18 9.51 0.06 30.96
N GLU A 19 10.05 -1.09 30.54
CA GLU A 19 11.47 -1.30 30.29
C GLU A 19 11.67 -1.85 28.87
N VAL A 20 12.69 -1.37 28.17
CA VAL A 20 12.99 -1.72 26.77
C VAL A 20 14.38 -2.28 26.65
N VAL A 21 14.51 -3.37 25.88
CA VAL A 21 15.78 -3.95 25.46
C VAL A 21 15.86 -3.91 23.94
N VAL A 22 16.82 -3.15 23.41
CA VAL A 22 17.07 -3.02 21.99
C VAL A 22 18.14 -4.03 21.54
N MET A 23 17.79 -4.90 20.61
CA MET A 23 18.68 -5.96 20.13
C MET A 23 19.02 -5.79 18.64
N TYR A 24 20.25 -6.15 18.29
CA TYR A 24 20.71 -6.22 16.90
C TYR A 24 21.73 -7.34 16.72
N HIS A 25 21.55 -8.20 15.73
CA HIS A 25 22.41 -9.38 15.47
C HIS A 25 22.67 -10.27 16.70
N GLY A 26 21.68 -10.42 17.58
CA GLY A 26 21.79 -11.26 18.77
C GLY A 26 22.47 -10.59 19.98
N GLU A 27 22.91 -9.35 19.84
CA GLU A 27 23.53 -8.57 20.90
C GLU A 27 22.58 -7.46 21.40
N ILE A 28 22.71 -7.13 22.70
CA ILE A 28 21.96 -6.01 23.30
C ILE A 28 22.72 -4.72 23.00
N MET A 29 22.08 -3.83 22.27
CA MET A 29 22.63 -2.51 21.90
C MET A 29 22.41 -1.48 23.00
N GLU A 30 21.19 -1.46 23.56
CA GLU A 30 20.82 -0.55 24.65
C GLU A 30 19.69 -1.16 25.49
N ARG A 31 19.66 -0.84 26.78
CA ARG A 31 18.62 -1.24 27.71
C ARG A 31 18.33 -0.11 28.67
N GLY A 32 17.06 0.13 28.98
CA GLY A 32 16.67 1.14 29.95
C GLY A 32 15.17 1.28 30.10
N ASP A 33 14.79 2.23 30.95
CA ASP A 33 13.40 2.70 31.05
C ASP A 33 12.94 3.26 29.68
N VAL A 34 11.65 3.12 29.38
CA VAL A 34 11.09 3.60 28.12
C VAL A 34 11.40 5.07 27.85
N ARG A 35 11.42 5.92 28.88
CA ARG A 35 11.74 7.36 28.75
C ARG A 35 13.20 7.59 28.34
N ASP A 36 14.13 6.84 28.92
CA ASP A 36 15.54 6.98 28.57
C ASP A 36 15.80 6.52 27.12
N ILE A 37 15.15 5.45 26.69
CA ILE A 37 15.25 4.90 25.32
C ILE A 37 14.71 5.87 24.26
N PHE A 38 13.59 6.54 24.53
CA PHE A 38 12.96 7.44 23.53
C PHE A 38 13.46 8.88 23.62
N ASP A 39 13.62 9.44 24.85
CA ASP A 39 14.01 10.84 25.02
C ASP A 39 15.54 11.06 24.96
N LYS A 40 16.33 10.06 25.36
CA LYS A 40 17.79 10.17 25.49
C LYS A 40 18.54 8.95 24.94
N PRO A 41 18.26 8.47 23.72
CA PRO A 41 18.94 7.33 23.14
C PRO A 41 20.45 7.55 23.10
N GLN A 42 21.24 6.58 23.53
CA GLN A 42 22.71 6.68 23.55
C GLN A 42 23.33 5.95 22.36
N HIS A 43 22.89 4.71 22.11
CA HIS A 43 23.50 3.86 21.10
C HIS A 43 23.20 4.37 19.68
N PRO A 44 24.19 4.44 18.76
CA PRO A 44 23.99 4.93 17.38
C PRO A 44 22.91 4.16 16.61
N TYR A 45 22.82 2.83 16.84
CA TYR A 45 21.80 1.99 16.21
C TYR A 45 20.38 2.42 16.61
N LEU A 46 20.13 2.64 17.91
CA LEU A 46 18.81 3.09 18.39
C LEU A 46 18.46 4.47 17.83
N LYS A 47 19.41 5.42 17.82
CA LYS A 47 19.22 6.74 17.19
C LYS A 47 18.82 6.64 15.73
N ALA A 48 19.47 5.75 14.98
CA ALA A 48 19.16 5.52 13.58
C ALA A 48 17.80 4.82 13.41
N LEU A 49 17.45 3.87 14.29
CA LEU A 49 16.18 3.17 14.27
C LEU A 49 15.00 4.13 14.51
N LEU A 50 15.10 5.03 15.50
CA LEU A 50 14.08 6.04 15.78
C LEU A 50 13.87 7.03 14.61
N ARG A 51 14.94 7.39 13.87
CA ARG A 51 14.87 8.26 12.68
C ARG A 51 14.30 7.57 11.44
N ALA A 52 14.30 6.24 11.44
CA ALA A 52 13.79 5.44 10.33
C ALA A 52 12.25 5.25 10.38
N VAL A 53 11.60 5.59 11.50
CA VAL A 53 10.16 5.46 11.65
C VAL A 53 9.44 6.57 10.87
N PRO A 54 8.53 6.25 9.93
CA PRO A 54 7.65 7.25 9.34
C PRO A 54 6.77 7.91 10.41
N HIS A 55 6.63 9.22 10.37
CA HIS A 55 5.80 9.99 11.30
C HIS A 55 5.07 11.13 10.58
N PHE A 56 3.88 11.52 11.08
CA PHE A 56 2.99 12.50 10.43
C PHE A 56 3.53 13.95 10.42
N ASP A 57 4.58 14.24 11.19
CA ASP A 57 5.18 15.58 11.25
C ASP A 57 6.29 15.78 10.20
N MET A 58 6.49 14.82 9.27
CA MET A 58 7.49 14.92 8.20
C MET A 58 7.09 16.01 7.19
N LYS A 59 8.07 16.86 6.85
CA LYS A 59 7.88 17.90 5.83
C LYS A 59 7.76 17.30 4.43
N PRO A 60 7.03 17.95 3.51
CA PRO A 60 7.00 17.53 2.12
C PRO A 60 8.44 17.44 1.56
N GLY A 61 8.78 16.31 0.94
CA GLY A 61 10.13 16.05 0.41
C GLY A 61 11.17 15.56 1.42
N GLU A 62 10.86 15.51 2.71
CA GLU A 62 11.75 14.92 3.71
C GLU A 62 11.89 13.41 3.47
N ARG A 63 13.14 12.90 3.60
CA ARG A 63 13.42 11.46 3.43
C ARG A 63 13.54 10.77 4.77
N LEU A 64 13.06 9.55 4.83
CA LEU A 64 13.36 8.63 5.93
C LEU A 64 14.87 8.37 5.96
N ILE A 65 15.45 8.32 7.16
CA ILE A 65 16.87 8.05 7.34
C ILE A 65 17.01 6.60 7.82
N PRO A 66 17.22 5.62 6.92
CA PRO A 66 17.40 4.23 7.29
C PRO A 66 18.77 4.03 7.98
N VAL A 67 18.93 2.93 8.70
CA VAL A 67 20.24 2.55 9.30
C VAL A 67 21.32 2.35 8.22
N ARG A 68 20.92 1.90 7.03
CA ARG A 68 21.76 1.79 5.82
C ARG A 68 20.97 2.25 4.63
N GLU A 69 21.55 3.01 3.74
CA GLU A 69 20.94 3.39 2.47
C GLU A 69 21.08 2.28 1.43
N ILE A 70 20.16 2.25 0.47
CA ILE A 70 20.24 1.42 -0.73
C ILE A 70 20.84 2.29 -1.82
N GLU A 71 22.04 1.93 -2.28
CA GLU A 71 22.59 2.47 -3.53
C GLU A 71 21.94 1.71 -4.68
N HIS A 72 21.34 2.41 -5.63
CA HIS A 72 20.71 1.84 -6.81
C HIS A 72 21.17 2.59 -8.07
N GLU A 73 21.04 1.95 -9.22
CA GLU A 73 21.47 2.49 -10.51
C GLU A 73 20.45 2.12 -11.58
N THR A 74 19.95 3.13 -12.29
CA THR A 74 19.06 2.94 -13.44
C THR A 74 19.89 2.73 -14.68
N GLY A 75 19.83 1.50 -15.22
CA GLY A 75 20.56 1.11 -16.43
C GLY A 75 19.88 1.61 -17.71
N SER A 76 20.57 1.42 -18.83
CA SER A 76 20.15 1.93 -20.15
C SER A 76 18.86 1.30 -20.67
N LEU A 77 18.59 0.03 -20.35
CA LEU A 77 17.37 -0.67 -20.78
C LEU A 77 16.14 -0.11 -20.04
N MET A 78 16.27 0.16 -18.73
CA MET A 78 15.19 0.77 -17.95
C MET A 78 14.99 2.25 -18.31
N ALA A 79 16.06 3.01 -18.51
CA ALA A 79 16.01 4.40 -18.96
C ALA A 79 15.45 4.54 -20.39
N GLY A 80 15.60 3.51 -21.22
CA GLY A 80 15.07 3.45 -22.60
C GLY A 80 13.56 3.23 -22.70
N LYS A 81 12.82 3.16 -21.58
CA LYS A 81 11.35 3.12 -21.59
C LYS A 81 10.79 4.30 -22.38
N GLN A 82 9.92 4.00 -23.36
CA GLN A 82 9.29 5.06 -24.15
C GLN A 82 8.49 6.02 -23.24
N PRO A 83 8.70 7.33 -23.35
CA PRO A 83 7.92 8.30 -22.60
C PRO A 83 6.45 8.28 -23.05
N TRP A 84 5.56 8.79 -22.23
CA TRP A 84 4.17 9.00 -22.61
C TRP A 84 4.08 10.06 -23.70
N PRO A 85 3.17 9.88 -24.69
CA PRO A 85 2.92 10.93 -25.69
C PRO A 85 2.53 12.25 -25.03
N ALA A 86 2.99 13.37 -25.58
CA ALA A 86 2.68 14.69 -25.04
C ALA A 86 1.17 14.92 -24.90
N GLY A 87 0.73 15.37 -23.75
CA GLY A 87 -0.69 15.61 -23.41
C GLY A 87 -1.54 14.36 -23.23
N ALA A 88 -0.97 13.15 -23.31
CA ALA A 88 -1.72 11.91 -23.11
C ALA A 88 -2.16 11.72 -21.65
N ALA A 89 -1.34 12.18 -20.71
CA ALA A 89 -1.63 12.14 -19.28
C ALA A 89 -2.77 13.09 -18.88
N ASP A 90 -2.93 14.22 -19.59
CA ASP A 90 -3.91 15.24 -19.28
C ASP A 90 -5.31 14.93 -19.85
N ARG A 91 -5.42 13.96 -20.76
CA ARG A 91 -6.69 13.63 -21.44
C ARG A 91 -7.67 12.86 -20.56
N ALA A 92 -7.16 12.04 -19.67
CA ALA A 92 -7.95 11.23 -18.75
C ALA A 92 -7.06 10.76 -17.57
N PRO A 93 -7.64 10.43 -16.42
CA PRO A 93 -6.92 9.74 -15.35
C PRO A 93 -6.19 8.50 -15.88
N HIS A 94 -5.07 8.13 -15.26
CA HIS A 94 -4.35 6.90 -15.63
C HIS A 94 -5.21 5.67 -15.35
N LEU A 95 -5.93 5.67 -14.22
CA LEU A 95 -6.93 4.66 -13.87
C LEU A 95 -8.18 5.37 -13.35
N SER A 96 -9.37 4.98 -13.82
CA SER A 96 -10.65 5.41 -13.30
C SER A 96 -11.50 4.20 -12.95
N VAL A 97 -11.98 4.15 -11.72
CA VAL A 97 -12.82 3.10 -11.16
C VAL A 97 -14.16 3.73 -10.80
N GLN A 98 -15.28 3.17 -11.28
CA GLN A 98 -16.60 3.73 -11.07
C GLN A 98 -17.60 2.65 -10.65
N GLY A 99 -18.25 2.83 -9.49
CA GLY A 99 -19.32 1.98 -8.99
C GLY A 99 -18.93 0.51 -8.74
N LEU A 100 -17.65 0.26 -8.43
CA LEU A 100 -17.14 -1.10 -8.33
C LEU A 100 -17.78 -1.84 -7.17
N THR A 101 -18.43 -2.99 -7.46
CA THR A 101 -19.17 -3.77 -6.47
C THR A 101 -18.82 -5.25 -6.57
N LYS A 102 -18.66 -5.91 -5.41
CA LYS A 102 -18.39 -7.35 -5.32
C LYS A 102 -19.05 -8.00 -4.12
N HIS A 103 -19.79 -9.06 -4.39
CA HIS A 103 -20.40 -9.91 -3.37
C HIS A 103 -19.78 -11.31 -3.41
N PHE A 104 -19.66 -11.91 -2.23
CA PHE A 104 -19.29 -13.32 -2.08
C PHE A 104 -20.42 -14.08 -1.41
N THR A 105 -20.70 -15.28 -1.88
CA THR A 105 -21.66 -16.19 -1.25
C THR A 105 -20.92 -17.19 -0.38
N ILE A 106 -21.11 -17.12 0.93
CA ILE A 106 -20.53 -18.05 1.90
C ILE A 106 -21.57 -19.13 2.16
N ARG A 107 -21.26 -20.38 1.77
CA ARG A 107 -22.07 -21.55 2.07
C ARG A 107 -21.63 -22.14 3.40
N LYS A 108 -22.45 -22.01 4.44
CA LYS A 108 -22.21 -22.72 5.69
C LYS A 108 -22.68 -24.17 5.49
N SER A 109 -21.71 -25.11 5.49
CA SER A 109 -21.99 -26.53 5.48
C SER A 109 -22.67 -26.90 6.80
N SER A 110 -23.98 -27.20 6.76
CA SER A 110 -24.67 -27.80 7.87
C SER A 110 -24.74 -29.34 7.65
N PHE A 111 -24.27 -30.09 8.64
CA PHE A 111 -24.31 -31.58 8.60
C PHE A 111 -25.74 -32.13 8.64
N PHE A 112 -26.73 -31.32 9.08
CA PHE A 112 -28.15 -31.66 9.18
C PHE A 112 -29.02 -30.44 8.84
N GLY A 113 -29.16 -30.08 7.56
CA GLY A 113 -30.09 -29.03 7.19
C GLY A 113 -29.77 -28.32 5.87
N ARG A 114 -30.69 -27.47 5.41
CA ARG A 114 -30.49 -26.58 4.24
C ARG A 114 -29.23 -25.75 4.46
N ALA A 115 -28.34 -25.76 3.46
CA ALA A 115 -27.19 -24.89 3.44
C ALA A 115 -27.69 -23.43 3.51
N ASP A 116 -27.35 -22.73 4.58
CA ASP A 116 -27.66 -21.30 4.72
C ASP A 116 -26.65 -20.54 3.89
N GLU A 117 -27.09 -19.91 2.81
CA GLU A 117 -26.25 -19.08 1.95
C GLU A 117 -26.26 -17.64 2.49
N THR A 118 -25.14 -17.20 3.03
CA THR A 118 -24.98 -15.80 3.48
C THR A 118 -24.23 -15.03 2.38
N ARG A 119 -24.86 -13.99 1.83
CA ARG A 119 -24.23 -13.06 0.89
C ARG A 119 -23.46 -12.01 1.69
N VAL A 120 -22.15 -11.88 1.45
CA VAL A 120 -21.28 -10.88 2.06
C VAL A 120 -20.83 -9.91 0.98
N THR A 121 -21.11 -8.63 1.18
CA THR A 121 -20.63 -7.55 0.31
C THR A 121 -19.21 -7.18 0.71
N ALA A 122 -18.25 -7.50 -0.14
CA ALA A 122 -16.83 -7.21 0.11
C ALA A 122 -16.40 -5.84 -0.42
N VAL A 123 -17.05 -5.39 -1.50
CA VAL A 123 -16.86 -4.05 -2.10
C VAL A 123 -18.22 -3.55 -2.53
N ASP A 124 -18.53 -2.31 -2.20
CA ASP A 124 -19.84 -1.71 -2.38
C ASP A 124 -19.71 -0.26 -2.87
N ASP A 125 -20.01 -0.04 -4.15
CA ASP A 125 -20.00 1.26 -4.82
C ASP A 125 -18.70 2.04 -4.62
N VAL A 126 -17.55 1.41 -4.96
CA VAL A 126 -16.23 2.05 -4.87
C VAL A 126 -15.91 2.81 -6.16
N SER A 127 -15.66 4.13 -6.03
CA SER A 127 -15.33 5.01 -7.14
C SER A 127 -14.15 5.92 -6.78
N PHE A 128 -13.12 5.94 -7.63
CA PHE A 128 -11.96 6.83 -7.51
C PHE A 128 -11.17 6.89 -8.82
N ASP A 129 -10.34 7.91 -8.94
CA ASP A 129 -9.42 8.09 -10.07
C ASP A 129 -7.99 8.19 -9.57
N ILE A 130 -7.04 7.73 -10.38
CA ILE A 130 -5.59 7.88 -10.15
C ILE A 130 -5.00 8.63 -11.34
N ALA A 131 -4.31 9.74 -11.10
CA ALA A 131 -3.62 10.49 -12.14
C ALA A 131 -2.33 9.79 -12.59
N HIS A 132 -1.83 10.12 -13.77
CA HIS A 132 -0.53 9.61 -14.22
C HIS A 132 0.60 10.16 -13.34
N GLY A 133 1.50 9.28 -12.88
CA GLY A 133 2.60 9.64 -11.97
C GLY A 133 2.20 9.83 -10.51
N GLU A 134 0.90 9.75 -10.18
CA GLU A 134 0.38 9.87 -8.81
C GLU A 134 0.69 8.61 -7.97
N SER A 135 1.00 8.82 -6.70
CA SER A 135 0.96 7.78 -5.68
C SER A 135 -0.35 7.87 -4.90
N PHE A 136 -1.28 6.96 -5.19
CA PHE A 136 -2.60 6.91 -4.57
C PHE A 136 -2.63 5.87 -3.46
N GLY A 137 -2.88 6.32 -2.22
CA GLY A 137 -3.00 5.46 -1.05
C GLY A 137 -4.41 4.90 -0.86
N LEU A 138 -4.56 3.60 -0.65
CA LEU A 138 -5.81 2.98 -0.22
C LEU A 138 -5.62 2.38 1.17
N VAL A 139 -6.25 2.99 2.19
CA VAL A 139 -6.10 2.61 3.59
C VAL A 139 -7.40 2.13 4.22
N GLY A 140 -7.29 1.46 5.35
CA GLY A 140 -8.42 0.96 6.14
C GLY A 140 -8.04 -0.31 6.90
N GLU A 141 -8.92 -0.76 7.79
CA GLU A 141 -8.70 -1.98 8.58
C GLU A 141 -8.54 -3.24 7.73
N SER A 142 -7.93 -4.28 8.31
CA SER A 142 -7.81 -5.58 7.65
C SER A 142 -9.22 -6.16 7.36
N GLY A 143 -9.40 -6.66 6.14
CA GLY A 143 -10.70 -7.23 5.72
C GLY A 143 -11.73 -6.22 5.21
N CYS A 144 -11.46 -4.89 5.17
CA CYS A 144 -12.41 -3.90 4.66
C CYS A 144 -12.60 -3.92 3.12
N GLY A 145 -11.86 -4.75 2.36
CA GLY A 145 -12.06 -4.94 0.91
C GLY A 145 -10.92 -4.44 0.00
N LYS A 146 -9.84 -3.83 0.52
CA LYS A 146 -8.71 -3.26 -0.26
C LYS A 146 -8.10 -4.24 -1.27
N THR A 147 -7.72 -5.43 -0.82
CA THR A 147 -7.18 -6.49 -1.68
C THR A 147 -8.21 -7.01 -2.70
N THR A 148 -9.50 -6.94 -2.39
CA THR A 148 -10.56 -7.29 -3.34
C THR A 148 -10.62 -6.27 -4.47
N VAL A 149 -10.54 -4.97 -4.15
CA VAL A 149 -10.47 -3.88 -5.15
C VAL A 149 -9.26 -4.07 -6.06
N SER A 150 -8.06 -4.29 -5.52
CA SER A 150 -6.85 -4.49 -6.32
C SER A 150 -6.93 -5.71 -7.24
N LYS A 151 -7.50 -6.83 -6.77
CA LYS A 151 -7.72 -8.03 -7.59
C LYS A 151 -8.72 -7.80 -8.72
N MET A 152 -9.73 -6.96 -8.53
CA MET A 152 -10.67 -6.60 -9.60
C MET A 152 -10.00 -5.71 -10.65
N ILE A 153 -9.21 -4.73 -10.25
CA ILE A 153 -8.43 -3.86 -11.14
C ILE A 153 -7.46 -4.70 -12.00
N MET A 154 -6.78 -5.66 -11.40
CA MET A 154 -5.87 -6.59 -12.09
C MET A 154 -6.57 -7.62 -12.98
N ARG A 155 -7.90 -7.64 -13.04
CA ARG A 155 -8.67 -8.70 -13.73
C ARG A 155 -8.33 -10.12 -13.24
N ALA A 156 -7.94 -10.24 -11.97
CA ALA A 156 -7.83 -11.52 -11.27
C ALA A 156 -9.16 -11.94 -10.63
N LEU A 157 -10.07 -10.97 -10.42
CA LEU A 157 -11.42 -11.15 -9.94
C LEU A 157 -12.37 -10.30 -10.80
N ILE A 158 -13.51 -10.86 -11.20
CA ILE A 158 -14.53 -10.11 -11.96
C ILE A 158 -15.49 -9.45 -10.95
N PRO A 159 -15.72 -8.13 -11.04
CA PRO A 159 -16.73 -7.45 -10.24
C PRO A 159 -18.14 -7.86 -10.65
N ASP A 160 -19.12 -7.63 -9.78
CA ASP A 160 -20.53 -7.87 -10.07
C ASP A 160 -21.20 -6.65 -10.73
N ALA A 161 -20.63 -5.44 -10.47
CA ALA A 161 -21.04 -4.18 -11.12
C ALA A 161 -19.85 -3.20 -11.14
N GLY A 162 -20.01 -2.11 -11.91
CA GLY A 162 -19.04 -1.04 -12.06
C GLY A 162 -18.21 -1.15 -13.34
N THR A 163 -17.34 -0.15 -13.57
CA THR A 163 -16.44 -0.05 -14.71
C THR A 163 -15.04 0.30 -14.28
N ILE A 164 -14.04 -0.11 -15.05
CA ILE A 164 -12.62 0.18 -14.82
C ILE A 164 -12.04 0.67 -16.15
N GLN A 165 -11.73 1.97 -16.22
CA GLN A 165 -11.09 2.59 -17.37
C GLN A 165 -9.59 2.74 -17.11
N TYR A 166 -8.76 2.29 -18.03
CA TYR A 166 -7.32 2.45 -18.01
C TYR A 166 -6.87 3.29 -19.20
N ASN A 167 -6.08 4.33 -18.96
CA ASN A 167 -5.50 5.17 -19.99
C ASN A 167 -4.19 4.55 -20.50
N ASP A 168 -4.24 3.75 -21.57
CA ASP A 168 -3.03 3.22 -22.23
C ASP A 168 -2.40 4.32 -23.08
N ARG A 169 -1.65 5.23 -22.45
CA ARG A 169 -0.86 6.28 -23.10
C ARG A 169 -1.69 7.18 -24.03
N GLY A 170 -2.85 7.61 -23.56
CA GLY A 170 -3.79 8.49 -24.26
C GLY A 170 -4.92 7.75 -24.98
N HIS A 171 -4.98 6.45 -24.86
CA HIS A 171 -6.06 5.60 -25.38
C HIS A 171 -6.83 4.97 -24.19
N PRO A 172 -8.00 5.49 -23.83
CA PRO A 172 -8.81 4.90 -22.76
C PRO A 172 -9.32 3.52 -23.14
N VAL A 173 -9.14 2.56 -22.25
CA VAL A 173 -9.48 1.14 -22.43
C VAL A 173 -10.38 0.69 -21.28
N GLU A 174 -11.54 0.08 -21.60
CA GLU A 174 -12.40 -0.56 -20.61
C GLU A 174 -11.81 -1.93 -20.21
N VAL A 175 -11.25 -2.00 -19.01
CA VAL A 175 -10.49 -3.16 -18.53
C VAL A 175 -11.36 -4.41 -18.45
N LEU A 176 -12.63 -4.29 -18.09
CA LEU A 176 -13.54 -5.42 -17.92
C LEU A 176 -13.94 -6.07 -19.25
N ALA A 177 -13.84 -5.33 -20.35
CA ALA A 177 -14.14 -5.81 -21.69
C ALA A 177 -12.94 -6.45 -22.41
N LEU A 178 -11.71 -6.34 -21.83
CA LEU A 178 -10.50 -6.89 -22.46
C LEU A 178 -10.49 -8.40 -22.49
N GLU A 179 -10.09 -8.97 -23.64
CA GLU A 179 -9.90 -10.41 -23.84
C GLU A 179 -8.63 -10.71 -24.64
N GLY A 180 -8.16 -11.95 -24.57
CA GLY A 180 -7.06 -12.46 -25.38
C GLY A 180 -5.81 -11.59 -25.31
N ARG A 181 -5.30 -11.15 -26.47
CA ARG A 181 -4.04 -10.38 -26.60
C ARG A 181 -4.12 -8.99 -25.96
N ASP A 182 -5.29 -8.34 -25.95
CA ASP A 182 -5.44 -7.01 -25.38
C ASP A 182 -5.37 -7.09 -23.84
N LEU A 183 -5.92 -8.13 -23.23
CA LEU A 183 -5.77 -8.41 -21.81
C LEU A 183 -4.31 -8.76 -21.45
N GLU A 184 -3.61 -9.54 -22.29
CA GLU A 184 -2.18 -9.82 -22.10
C GLU A 184 -1.36 -8.52 -22.15
N ARG A 185 -1.62 -7.64 -23.12
CA ARG A 185 -0.97 -6.33 -23.24
C ARG A 185 -1.25 -5.44 -22.02
N PHE A 186 -2.49 -5.35 -21.57
CA PHE A 186 -2.86 -4.61 -20.37
C PHE A 186 -2.06 -5.09 -19.16
N ARG A 187 -1.92 -6.42 -19.00
CA ARG A 187 -1.13 -7.01 -17.91
C ARG A 187 0.35 -6.67 -17.96
N THR A 188 0.93 -6.32 -19.10
CA THR A 188 2.32 -5.82 -19.14
C THR A 188 2.43 -4.38 -18.62
N ARG A 189 1.37 -3.57 -18.79
CA ARG A 189 1.33 -2.16 -18.37
C ARG A 189 1.08 -1.97 -16.88
N MET A 190 0.44 -2.94 -16.27
CA MET A 190 0.10 -2.92 -14.84
C MET A 190 0.66 -4.16 -14.15
N GLN A 191 1.44 -3.95 -13.10
CA GLN A 191 2.07 -5.04 -12.34
C GLN A 191 1.73 -4.97 -10.86
N PHE A 192 2.00 -6.04 -10.14
CA PHE A 192 1.60 -6.21 -8.74
C PHE A 192 2.80 -6.56 -7.85
N ILE A 193 2.93 -5.86 -6.73
CA ILE A 193 3.88 -6.18 -5.65
C ILE A 193 3.06 -6.76 -4.49
N PHE A 194 3.35 -8.01 -4.13
CA PHE A 194 2.60 -8.77 -3.13
C PHE A 194 3.03 -8.44 -1.70
N GLN A 195 2.11 -8.63 -0.76
CA GLN A 195 2.26 -8.37 0.66
C GLN A 195 3.39 -9.21 1.30
N ASP A 196 3.48 -10.48 0.99
CA ASP A 196 4.45 -11.39 1.61
C ASP A 196 5.60 -11.72 0.65
N PRO A 197 6.82 -11.22 0.91
CA PRO A 197 7.98 -11.52 0.08
C PRO A 197 8.41 -12.99 0.15
N PHE A 198 7.97 -13.75 1.17
CA PHE A 198 8.32 -15.16 1.31
C PHE A 198 7.46 -16.06 0.42
N SER A 199 6.14 -15.84 0.39
CA SER A 199 5.22 -16.63 -0.42
C SER A 199 5.18 -16.20 -1.89
N SER A 200 5.57 -14.95 -2.18
CA SER A 200 5.52 -14.38 -3.54
C SER A 200 6.62 -14.89 -4.48
N LEU A 201 7.72 -15.43 -3.93
CA LEU A 201 8.85 -15.93 -4.70
C LEU A 201 8.90 -17.47 -4.62
N SER A 202 8.96 -18.14 -5.79
CA SER A 202 9.11 -19.60 -5.81
C SER A 202 10.44 -20.04 -5.19
N PRO A 203 10.43 -20.86 -4.12
CA PRO A 203 11.66 -21.30 -3.46
C PRO A 203 12.50 -22.25 -4.33
N ARG A 204 11.94 -22.75 -5.44
CA ARG A 204 12.56 -23.71 -6.36
C ARG A 204 13.20 -23.05 -7.57
N MET A 205 13.00 -21.75 -7.75
CA MET A 205 13.55 -20.97 -8.86
C MET A 205 14.74 -20.13 -8.37
N SER A 206 15.75 -19.96 -9.23
CA SER A 206 16.81 -18.98 -8.97
C SER A 206 16.26 -17.56 -9.07
N VAL A 207 16.95 -16.58 -8.49
CA VAL A 207 16.57 -15.14 -8.63
C VAL A 207 16.55 -14.74 -10.10
N PHE A 208 17.48 -15.25 -10.89
CA PHE A 208 17.50 -15.04 -12.34
C PHE A 208 16.20 -15.50 -13.01
N ASP A 209 15.78 -16.73 -12.71
CA ASP A 209 14.56 -17.30 -13.32
C ASP A 209 13.31 -16.54 -12.86
N ILE A 210 13.25 -16.12 -11.59
CA ILE A 210 12.13 -15.35 -11.05
C ILE A 210 11.97 -13.99 -11.75
N ILE A 211 13.08 -13.26 -11.95
CA ILE A 211 13.04 -11.94 -12.62
C ILE A 211 12.81 -12.09 -14.12
N ARG A 212 13.36 -13.14 -14.73
CA ARG A 212 13.23 -13.43 -16.16
C ARG A 212 11.87 -13.97 -16.57
N GLU A 213 11.15 -14.67 -15.67
CA GLU A 213 9.89 -15.35 -15.99
C GLU A 213 8.86 -14.46 -16.68
N PRO A 214 8.57 -13.20 -16.22
CA PRO A 214 7.67 -12.31 -16.94
C PRO A 214 8.12 -12.02 -18.37
N LEU A 215 9.41 -11.84 -18.61
CA LEU A 215 9.96 -11.58 -19.95
C LEU A 215 9.74 -12.76 -20.89
N ILE A 216 9.90 -14.00 -20.39
CA ILE A 216 9.65 -15.23 -21.16
C ILE A 216 8.16 -15.36 -21.48
N ILE A 217 7.28 -15.20 -20.50
CA ILE A 217 5.83 -15.32 -20.64
C ILE A 217 5.30 -14.35 -21.71
N HIS A 218 5.76 -13.10 -21.65
CA HIS A 218 5.34 -12.05 -22.58
C HIS A 218 6.21 -11.95 -23.84
N ARG A 219 7.18 -12.87 -24.02
CA ARG A 219 8.07 -12.96 -25.20
C ARG A 219 8.81 -11.65 -25.50
N LEU A 220 9.32 -11.01 -24.46
CA LEU A 220 10.06 -9.76 -24.56
C LEU A 220 11.57 -10.03 -24.67
N GLY A 221 12.15 -9.57 -25.78
CA GLY A 221 13.58 -9.72 -26.07
C GLY A 221 14.04 -11.16 -26.30
N ASP A 222 15.28 -11.30 -26.71
CA ASP A 222 15.99 -12.58 -26.79
C ASP A 222 16.68 -12.95 -25.46
N ALA A 223 17.43 -14.04 -25.44
CA ALA A 223 18.09 -14.53 -24.24
C ALA A 223 19.13 -13.53 -23.68
N ASP A 224 19.85 -12.83 -24.57
CA ASP A 224 20.89 -11.87 -24.16
C ASP A 224 20.25 -10.61 -23.59
N TYR A 225 19.22 -10.07 -24.22
CA TYR A 225 18.41 -8.97 -23.68
C TYR A 225 17.84 -9.31 -22.31
N GLN A 226 17.22 -10.49 -22.15
CA GLN A 226 16.62 -10.93 -20.89
C GLN A 226 17.67 -11.07 -19.79
N ALA A 227 18.88 -11.56 -20.12
CA ALA A 227 19.96 -11.69 -19.16
C ALA A 227 20.48 -10.31 -18.69
N GLU A 228 20.64 -9.36 -19.63
CA GLU A 228 21.09 -8.02 -19.27
C GLU A 228 20.03 -7.24 -18.48
N MET A 229 18.76 -7.35 -18.86
CA MET A 229 17.64 -6.79 -18.13
C MET A 229 17.61 -7.30 -16.67
N CYS A 230 17.81 -8.60 -16.43
CA CYS A 230 17.88 -9.14 -15.07
C CYS A 230 19.04 -8.53 -14.26
N LYS A 231 20.19 -8.27 -14.87
CA LYS A 231 21.32 -7.63 -14.19
C LYS A 231 21.04 -6.15 -13.87
N GLU A 232 20.45 -5.42 -14.83
CA GLU A 232 20.03 -4.03 -14.60
C GLU A 232 18.99 -3.93 -13.48
N LEU A 233 17.96 -4.79 -13.47
CA LEU A 233 16.94 -4.82 -12.44
C LEU A 233 17.52 -5.13 -11.05
N MET A 234 18.53 -5.99 -10.95
CA MET A 234 19.24 -6.22 -9.67
C MET A 234 19.93 -4.94 -9.18
N ARG A 235 20.66 -4.22 -10.06
CA ARG A 235 21.30 -2.95 -9.70
C ARG A 235 20.26 -1.89 -9.33
N LEU A 236 19.18 -1.82 -10.08
CA LEU A 236 18.08 -0.88 -9.86
C LEU A 236 17.45 -1.03 -8.46
N VAL A 237 17.40 -2.24 -7.92
CA VAL A 237 16.91 -2.47 -6.57
C VAL A 237 18.03 -2.58 -5.51
N GLY A 238 19.26 -2.16 -5.86
CA GLY A 238 20.43 -2.17 -4.98
C GLY A 238 20.88 -3.56 -4.55
N LEU A 239 20.78 -4.53 -5.45
CA LEU A 239 21.30 -5.89 -5.25
C LEU A 239 22.41 -6.22 -6.25
N ASP A 240 23.41 -6.96 -5.79
CA ASP A 240 24.52 -7.37 -6.63
C ASP A 240 24.07 -8.42 -7.68
N PRO A 241 24.28 -8.17 -8.99
CA PRO A 241 23.92 -9.10 -10.07
C PRO A 241 24.58 -10.49 -9.93
N ARG A 242 25.70 -10.61 -9.20
CA ARG A 242 26.33 -11.92 -8.91
C ARG A 242 25.43 -12.85 -8.12
N PHE A 243 24.39 -12.33 -7.47
CA PHE A 243 23.44 -13.12 -6.69
C PHE A 243 22.29 -13.70 -7.53
N LEU A 244 22.22 -13.43 -8.84
CA LEU A 244 21.19 -13.96 -9.72
C LEU A 244 21.08 -15.49 -9.72
N SER A 245 22.20 -16.22 -9.53
CA SER A 245 22.20 -17.68 -9.45
C SER A 245 21.73 -18.25 -8.09
N ARG A 246 21.53 -17.39 -7.09
CA ARG A 246 21.08 -17.83 -5.75
C ARG A 246 19.57 -18.06 -5.71
N TYR A 247 19.13 -18.80 -4.69
CA TYR A 247 17.71 -19.06 -4.42
C TYR A 247 17.16 -18.12 -3.34
N PRO A 248 15.84 -17.84 -3.33
CA PRO A 248 15.21 -16.91 -2.39
C PRO A 248 15.55 -17.16 -0.92
N HIS A 249 15.70 -18.42 -0.50
CA HIS A 249 15.99 -18.77 0.89
C HIS A 249 17.35 -18.25 1.41
N SER A 250 18.26 -17.86 0.52
CA SER A 250 19.57 -17.28 0.90
C SER A 250 19.53 -15.75 1.07
N PHE A 251 18.35 -15.13 0.99
CA PHE A 251 18.17 -13.69 1.11
C PHE A 251 17.32 -13.32 2.34
N SER A 252 17.59 -12.14 2.92
CA SER A 252 16.75 -11.56 3.97
C SER A 252 15.37 -11.15 3.45
N GLY A 253 14.40 -10.89 4.34
CA GLY A 253 13.06 -10.42 3.95
C GLY A 253 13.09 -9.18 3.06
N GLY A 254 13.86 -8.16 3.42
CA GLY A 254 14.00 -6.94 2.62
C GLY A 254 14.70 -7.17 1.28
N GLN A 255 15.66 -8.10 1.20
CA GLN A 255 16.27 -8.47 -0.08
C GLN A 255 15.27 -9.23 -0.98
N ARG A 256 14.44 -10.12 -0.41
CA ARG A 256 13.37 -10.79 -1.17
C ARG A 256 12.32 -9.81 -1.67
N GLN A 257 11.96 -8.81 -0.85
CA GLN A 257 11.05 -7.75 -1.29
C GLN A 257 11.62 -6.99 -2.48
N ARG A 258 12.91 -6.65 -2.46
CA ARG A 258 13.60 -6.01 -3.60
C ARG A 258 13.62 -6.89 -4.85
N ILE A 259 13.78 -8.20 -4.71
CA ILE A 259 13.64 -9.14 -5.83
C ILE A 259 12.21 -9.14 -6.38
N GLY A 260 11.20 -9.07 -5.51
CA GLY A 260 9.79 -8.94 -5.90
C GLY A 260 9.51 -7.65 -6.67
N ILE A 261 10.11 -6.53 -6.24
CA ILE A 261 10.06 -5.24 -6.96
C ILE A 261 10.74 -5.36 -8.32
N ALA A 262 11.94 -5.93 -8.39
CA ALA A 262 12.67 -6.15 -9.64
C ALA A 262 11.84 -6.99 -10.64
N ARG A 263 11.20 -8.07 -10.17
CA ARG A 263 10.30 -8.89 -11.00
C ARG A 263 9.11 -8.08 -11.54
N ALA A 264 8.47 -7.25 -10.70
CA ALA A 264 7.35 -6.42 -11.13
C ALA A 264 7.78 -5.37 -12.17
N LEU A 265 9.01 -4.85 -12.07
CA LEU A 265 9.56 -3.88 -13.02
C LEU A 265 10.05 -4.49 -14.34
N ALA A 266 10.20 -5.82 -14.43
CA ALA A 266 10.76 -6.48 -15.61
C ALA A 266 10.00 -6.18 -16.91
N LEU A 267 8.69 -5.96 -16.84
CA LEU A 267 7.84 -5.60 -17.99
C LEU A 267 7.76 -4.08 -18.24
N GLN A 268 8.53 -3.26 -17.52
CA GLN A 268 8.49 -1.80 -17.59
C GLN A 268 7.06 -1.22 -17.48
N PRO A 269 6.32 -1.57 -16.43
CA PRO A 269 4.93 -1.15 -16.27
C PRO A 269 4.80 0.37 -16.17
N ASP A 270 3.61 0.89 -16.44
CA ASP A 270 3.26 2.28 -16.20
C ASP A 270 2.57 2.47 -14.84
N LEU A 271 1.90 1.42 -14.32
CA LEU A 271 1.23 1.42 -13.02
C LEU A 271 1.61 0.19 -12.20
N LEU A 272 1.93 0.41 -10.92
CA LEU A 272 2.19 -0.64 -9.95
C LEU A 272 1.14 -0.62 -8.83
N ILE A 273 0.50 -1.75 -8.59
CA ILE A 273 -0.32 -1.98 -7.41
C ILE A 273 0.56 -2.64 -6.33
N CYS A 274 0.70 -1.98 -5.20
CA CYS A 274 1.54 -2.40 -4.09
C CYS A 274 0.65 -2.77 -2.91
N ASP A 275 0.39 -4.06 -2.70
CA ASP A 275 -0.46 -4.54 -1.61
C ASP A 275 0.41 -4.83 -0.37
N GLU A 276 0.40 -3.92 0.59
CA GLU A 276 1.17 -3.97 1.84
C GLU A 276 2.67 -4.31 1.66
N PRO A 277 3.40 -3.62 0.78
CA PRO A 277 4.73 -4.04 0.31
C PRO A 277 5.82 -4.01 1.38
N VAL A 278 5.55 -3.46 2.56
CA VAL A 278 6.52 -3.30 3.65
C VAL A 278 6.03 -3.83 5.00
N SER A 279 4.82 -4.39 5.08
CA SER A 279 4.20 -4.80 6.36
C SER A 279 4.93 -5.91 7.10
N ALA A 280 5.63 -6.79 6.38
CA ALA A 280 6.39 -7.91 6.94
C ALA A 280 7.88 -7.59 7.22
N LEU A 281 8.27 -6.30 7.13
CA LEU A 281 9.66 -5.87 7.25
C LEU A 281 9.89 -5.09 8.54
N ASP A 282 11.12 -5.18 9.06
CA ASP A 282 11.53 -4.32 10.17
C ASP A 282 11.63 -2.85 9.75
N VAL A 283 11.51 -1.93 10.71
CA VAL A 283 11.41 -0.48 10.49
C VAL A 283 12.52 0.09 9.61
N SER A 284 13.77 -0.35 9.83
CA SER A 284 14.90 0.15 9.06
C SER A 284 14.86 -0.29 7.60
N ILE A 285 14.49 -1.55 7.35
CA ILE A 285 14.33 -2.10 5.99
C ILE A 285 13.10 -1.49 5.33
N GLN A 286 12.01 -1.28 6.08
CA GLN A 286 10.83 -0.58 5.61
C GLN A 286 11.18 0.82 5.06
N ALA A 287 11.95 1.63 5.82
CA ALA A 287 12.41 2.93 5.38
C ALA A 287 13.24 2.86 4.08
N GLN A 288 14.12 1.86 3.95
CA GLN A 288 14.88 1.62 2.73
C GLN A 288 14.00 1.36 1.52
N ILE A 289 13.01 0.48 1.66
CA ILE A 289 12.10 0.10 0.56
C ILE A 289 11.21 1.28 0.17
N LEU A 290 10.70 2.06 1.14
CA LEU A 290 9.86 3.22 0.86
C LEU A 290 10.65 4.31 0.11
N ASN A 291 11.90 4.58 0.51
CA ASN A 291 12.78 5.49 -0.21
C ASN A 291 13.03 4.99 -1.64
N LEU A 292 13.41 3.72 -1.80
CA LEU A 292 13.61 3.11 -3.12
C LEU A 292 12.35 3.26 -4.01
N MET A 293 11.15 3.01 -3.47
CA MET A 293 9.91 3.14 -4.24
C MET A 293 9.66 4.58 -4.69
N LYS A 294 9.96 5.59 -3.85
CA LYS A 294 9.86 7.01 -4.24
C LYS A 294 10.87 7.37 -5.33
N ASP A 295 12.10 6.89 -5.22
CA ASP A 295 13.12 7.12 -6.23
C ASP A 295 12.70 6.51 -7.58
N LEU A 296 12.26 5.24 -7.58
CA LEU A 296 11.76 4.56 -8.77
C LEU A 296 10.51 5.23 -9.38
N GLN A 297 9.61 5.77 -8.55
CA GLN A 297 8.46 6.54 -9.04
C GLN A 297 8.92 7.73 -9.86
N HIS A 298 9.85 8.50 -9.31
CA HIS A 298 10.37 9.72 -9.95
C HIS A 298 11.21 9.40 -11.19
N GLU A 299 12.14 8.43 -11.10
CA GLU A 299 13.08 8.10 -12.17
C GLU A 299 12.41 7.43 -13.37
N LEU A 300 11.43 6.56 -13.12
CA LEU A 300 10.75 5.77 -14.14
C LEU A 300 9.36 6.31 -14.52
N GLY A 301 8.90 7.39 -13.91
CA GLY A 301 7.58 7.98 -14.12
C GLY A 301 6.45 7.00 -13.78
N LEU A 302 6.58 6.25 -12.69
CA LEU A 302 5.60 5.24 -12.28
C LEU A 302 4.38 5.86 -11.60
N THR A 303 3.22 5.27 -11.84
CA THR A 303 2.01 5.53 -11.06
C THR A 303 1.86 4.42 -10.03
N TYR A 304 1.53 4.76 -8.79
CA TYR A 304 1.31 3.79 -7.72
C TYR A 304 -0.13 3.77 -7.24
N MET A 305 -0.66 2.58 -6.99
CA MET A 305 -1.76 2.33 -6.07
C MET A 305 -1.17 1.60 -4.86
N PHE A 306 -1.01 2.33 -3.75
CA PHE A 306 -0.35 1.84 -2.55
C PHE A 306 -1.37 1.46 -1.49
N ILE A 307 -1.48 0.17 -1.18
CA ILE A 307 -2.41 -0.37 -0.19
C ILE A 307 -1.65 -0.62 1.11
N SER A 308 -2.14 -0.07 2.22
CA SER A 308 -1.58 -0.31 3.54
C SER A 308 -2.62 -0.13 4.64
N HIS A 309 -2.42 -0.79 5.78
CA HIS A 309 -3.13 -0.50 7.01
C HIS A 309 -2.33 0.46 7.92
N ASN A 310 -1.07 0.73 7.61
CA ASN A 310 -0.23 1.67 8.34
C ASN A 310 -0.31 3.07 7.71
N LEU A 311 -1.00 3.99 8.39
CA LEU A 311 -1.22 5.36 7.92
C LEU A 311 0.07 6.19 7.84
N ALA A 312 1.04 5.98 8.74
CA ALA A 312 2.31 6.70 8.68
C ALA A 312 3.14 6.34 7.45
N VAL A 313 3.05 5.07 7.00
CA VAL A 313 3.64 4.63 5.73
C VAL A 313 2.98 5.31 4.54
N VAL A 314 1.64 5.39 4.55
CA VAL A 314 0.88 6.01 3.44
C VAL A 314 1.08 7.52 3.43
N ASP A 315 1.15 8.17 4.59
CA ASP A 315 1.52 9.59 4.69
C ASP A 315 2.87 9.89 4.02
N TYR A 316 3.84 8.99 4.17
CA TYR A 316 5.15 9.15 3.56
C TYR A 316 5.14 9.00 2.03
N VAL A 317 4.32 8.09 1.48
CA VAL A 317 4.40 7.68 0.05
C VAL A 317 3.34 8.34 -0.82
N ALA A 318 2.12 8.56 -0.29
CA ALA A 318 0.96 8.92 -1.10
C ALA A 318 0.80 10.44 -1.31
N ASP A 319 0.31 10.81 -2.49
CA ASP A 319 -0.12 12.19 -2.82
C ASP A 319 -1.59 12.41 -2.42
N ARG A 320 -2.44 11.40 -2.67
CA ARG A 320 -3.85 11.34 -2.25
C ARG A 320 -4.15 10.03 -1.60
N ILE A 321 -5.14 10.05 -0.70
CA ILE A 321 -5.49 8.89 0.12
C ILE A 321 -6.99 8.66 0.09
N ALA A 322 -7.39 7.41 -0.14
CA ALA A 322 -8.75 6.92 0.02
C ALA A 322 -8.84 6.03 1.26
N VAL A 323 -9.77 6.35 2.13
CA VAL A 323 -10.06 5.58 3.36
C VAL A 323 -11.22 4.64 3.10
N MET A 324 -11.02 3.36 3.33
CA MET A 324 -12.02 2.31 3.08
C MET A 324 -12.47 1.65 4.38
N CYS A 325 -13.77 1.54 4.58
CA CYS A 325 -14.40 0.85 5.70
C CYS A 325 -15.57 0.00 5.21
N ALA A 326 -15.68 -1.23 5.70
CA ALA A 326 -16.81 -2.13 5.42
C ALA A 326 -17.21 -2.20 3.92
N GLY A 327 -16.24 -2.27 3.04
CA GLY A 327 -16.44 -2.38 1.58
C GLY A 327 -16.64 -1.05 0.85
N ARG A 328 -16.72 0.10 1.52
CA ARG A 328 -16.99 1.41 0.94
C ARG A 328 -15.86 2.39 1.14
N LEU A 329 -15.67 3.34 0.21
CA LEU A 329 -14.85 4.52 0.47
C LEU A 329 -15.65 5.49 1.35
N VAL A 330 -15.06 5.90 2.46
CA VAL A 330 -15.66 6.83 3.42
C VAL A 330 -15.12 8.24 3.29
N GLU A 331 -13.85 8.37 2.89
CA GLU A 331 -13.19 9.65 2.67
C GLU A 331 -12.08 9.52 1.62
N VAL A 332 -11.95 10.51 0.72
CA VAL A 332 -10.87 10.59 -0.28
C VAL A 332 -10.37 12.01 -0.30
N ALA A 333 -9.08 12.22 -0.03
CA ALA A 333 -8.52 13.56 0.06
C ALA A 333 -7.05 13.62 -0.36
N PRO A 334 -6.53 14.82 -0.72
CA PRO A 334 -5.10 15.08 -0.72
C PRO A 334 -4.50 14.72 0.65
N ARG A 335 -3.28 14.19 0.65
CA ARG A 335 -2.57 13.76 1.86
C ARG A 335 -2.66 14.81 2.98
N GLU A 336 -2.28 16.05 2.68
CA GLU A 336 -2.26 17.12 3.68
C GLU A 336 -3.63 17.42 4.28
N ALA A 337 -4.69 17.41 3.45
CA ALA A 337 -6.06 17.63 3.90
C ALA A 337 -6.54 16.50 4.81
N LEU A 338 -6.27 15.23 4.45
CA LEU A 338 -6.68 14.07 5.25
C LEU A 338 -6.09 14.07 6.66
N PHE A 339 -4.79 14.43 6.78
CA PHE A 339 -4.10 14.39 8.07
C PHE A 339 -4.33 15.65 8.92
N SER A 340 -4.48 16.83 8.28
CA SER A 340 -4.72 18.08 9.02
C SER A 340 -6.20 18.29 9.40
N ASN A 341 -7.13 17.88 8.54
CA ASN A 341 -8.57 18.08 8.75
C ASN A 341 -9.39 16.87 8.28
N PRO A 342 -9.25 15.69 8.92
CA PRO A 342 -10.09 14.53 8.63
C PRO A 342 -11.55 14.83 8.97
N VAL A 343 -12.46 14.56 8.04
CA VAL A 343 -13.90 14.91 8.19
C VAL A 343 -14.71 13.71 8.66
N HIS A 344 -14.51 12.53 8.06
CA HIS A 344 -15.29 11.35 8.41
C HIS A 344 -14.93 10.81 9.83
N PRO A 345 -15.90 10.45 10.68
CA PRO A 345 -15.65 9.98 12.04
C PRO A 345 -14.76 8.71 12.06
N TYR A 346 -14.89 7.82 11.12
CA TYR A 346 -14.02 6.65 11.00
C TYR A 346 -12.56 7.04 10.70
N THR A 347 -12.33 8.00 9.80
CA THR A 347 -10.98 8.48 9.50
C THR A 347 -10.32 9.08 10.73
N ARG A 348 -11.07 9.89 11.50
CA ARG A 348 -10.59 10.46 12.79
C ARG A 348 -10.21 9.37 13.76
N ALA A 349 -11.08 8.36 13.94
CA ALA A 349 -10.82 7.24 14.83
C ALA A 349 -9.61 6.40 14.37
N LEU A 350 -9.49 6.17 13.05
CA LEU A 350 -8.37 5.43 12.49
C LEU A 350 -7.03 6.17 12.73
N LEU A 351 -7.01 7.50 12.59
CA LEU A 351 -5.82 8.32 12.85
C LEU A 351 -5.45 8.35 14.34
N THR A 352 -6.42 8.40 15.24
CA THR A 352 -6.17 8.37 16.69
C THR A 352 -5.73 7.00 17.19
N ALA A 353 -6.04 5.93 16.44
CA ALA A 353 -5.63 4.57 16.79
C ALA A 353 -4.18 4.22 16.35
N VAL A 354 -3.50 5.09 15.59
CA VAL A 354 -2.12 4.86 15.19
C VAL A 354 -1.18 5.04 16.37
N PRO A 355 -0.41 4.01 16.76
CA PRO A 355 0.56 4.15 17.84
C PRO A 355 1.73 5.03 17.38
N TYR A 356 1.98 6.09 18.13
CA TYR A 356 3.08 7.02 17.88
C TYR A 356 4.32 6.64 18.69
N PRO A 357 5.53 6.71 18.12
CA PRO A 357 6.76 6.54 18.87
C PRO A 357 7.15 7.82 19.62
N ASP A 358 6.17 8.49 20.25
CA ASP A 358 6.32 9.72 21.04
C ASP A 358 5.56 9.58 22.36
N LEU A 359 6.30 9.61 23.47
CA LEU A 359 5.76 9.49 24.82
C LEU A 359 4.83 10.64 25.20
N LYS A 360 4.86 11.77 24.47
CA LYS A 360 3.98 12.92 24.68
C LYS A 360 2.61 12.76 24.01
N ARG A 361 2.47 11.75 23.15
CA ARG A 361 1.22 11.43 22.45
C ARG A 361 0.78 10.00 22.78
N PRO A 362 0.34 9.73 24.02
CA PRO A 362 -0.10 8.39 24.41
C PRO A 362 -1.35 7.98 23.64
N LEU A 363 -1.45 6.69 23.35
CA LEU A 363 -2.61 6.11 22.70
C LEU A 363 -3.84 6.18 23.64
N ASP A 364 -4.96 6.66 23.14
CA ASP A 364 -6.24 6.58 23.84
C ASP A 364 -6.85 5.18 23.71
N PHE A 365 -6.42 4.26 24.57
CA PHE A 365 -6.95 2.89 24.58
C PHE A 365 -8.45 2.83 24.89
N ALA A 366 -9.02 3.81 25.60
CA ALA A 366 -10.44 3.83 25.93
C ALA A 366 -11.27 4.16 24.68
N GLY A 367 -10.87 5.19 23.93
CA GLY A 367 -11.52 5.56 22.66
C GLY A 367 -11.44 4.46 21.60
N VAL A 368 -10.28 3.76 21.50
CA VAL A 368 -10.09 2.63 20.59
C VAL A 368 -10.92 1.41 21.04
N ALA A 369 -11.02 1.14 22.35
CA ALA A 369 -11.71 -0.03 22.89
C ALA A 369 -13.25 0.02 22.76
N GLU A 370 -13.85 1.19 22.56
CA GLU A 370 -15.30 1.29 22.36
C GLU A 370 -15.82 0.59 21.10
N GLY A 371 -14.95 0.24 20.13
CA GLY A 371 -15.23 -0.61 18.98
C GLY A 371 -16.27 -0.09 17.97
N LYS A 372 -16.87 1.07 18.28
CA LYS A 372 -17.96 1.66 17.48
C LYS A 372 -17.48 2.37 16.22
N ALA A 373 -16.19 2.71 16.17
CA ALA A 373 -15.64 3.44 15.03
C ALA A 373 -15.72 2.66 13.71
N SER A 374 -15.58 1.34 13.78
CA SER A 374 -15.63 0.45 12.60
C SER A 374 -17.05 -0.09 12.30
N ASP A 375 -18.06 0.30 13.10
CA ASP A 375 -19.46 -0.04 12.87
C ASP A 375 -20.18 1.12 12.13
N PRO A 376 -20.47 0.98 10.82
CA PRO A 376 -21.16 2.01 10.05
C PRO A 376 -22.54 2.40 10.59
N ALA A 377 -23.20 1.54 11.35
CA ALA A 377 -24.50 1.81 11.95
C ALA A 377 -24.39 2.70 13.20
N ALA A 378 -23.21 2.74 13.83
CA ALA A 378 -22.96 3.54 15.03
C ALA A 378 -22.45 4.95 14.73
N TRP A 379 -22.12 5.28 13.48
CA TRP A 379 -21.63 6.61 13.12
C TRP A 379 -22.71 7.70 13.32
N PRO A 380 -22.31 8.93 13.68
CA PRO A 380 -23.26 10.04 13.80
C PRO A 380 -23.85 10.43 12.44
N HIS A 381 -25.03 11.07 12.44
CA HIS A 381 -25.56 11.71 11.24
C HIS A 381 -24.60 12.83 10.78
N PRO A 382 -24.29 12.98 9.49
CA PRO A 382 -24.90 12.35 8.30
C PRO A 382 -24.16 11.11 7.77
N TYR A 383 -23.24 10.52 8.54
CA TYR A 383 -22.37 9.41 8.11
C TYR A 383 -22.99 8.03 8.33
N THR A 384 -24.05 7.94 9.13
CA THR A 384 -24.67 6.67 9.53
C THR A 384 -25.16 5.86 8.35
N VAL A 385 -24.76 4.60 8.23
CA VAL A 385 -25.30 3.64 7.25
C VAL A 385 -26.48 2.92 7.86
N ARG A 386 -27.70 3.26 7.44
CA ARG A 386 -28.93 2.60 7.89
C ARG A 386 -29.80 2.20 6.69
N GLY A 387 -30.05 0.88 6.57
CA GLY A 387 -30.89 0.37 5.47
C GLY A 387 -30.34 0.69 4.09
N ASP A 388 -31.24 0.99 3.15
CA ASP A 388 -30.95 1.29 1.74
C ASP A 388 -30.83 2.80 1.46
N ALA A 389 -30.55 3.62 2.48
CA ALA A 389 -30.40 5.05 2.27
C ALA A 389 -29.22 5.35 1.34
N PRO A 390 -29.43 6.16 0.29
CA PRO A 390 -28.39 6.48 -0.67
C PRO A 390 -27.27 7.30 0.01
N LEU A 391 -26.04 6.81 -0.11
CA LEU A 391 -24.84 7.43 0.41
C LEU A 391 -23.94 7.80 -0.76
N GLY A 392 -23.63 9.08 -0.93
CA GLY A 392 -22.75 9.60 -1.96
C GLY A 392 -21.43 10.14 -1.42
N LEU A 393 -20.41 10.22 -2.27
CA LEU A 393 -19.20 10.99 -2.01
C LEU A 393 -19.46 12.45 -2.37
N VAL A 394 -19.46 13.32 -1.37
CA VAL A 394 -19.71 14.77 -1.53
C VAL A 394 -18.38 15.50 -1.37
N GLU A 395 -18.10 16.47 -2.24
CA GLU A 395 -16.91 17.30 -2.17
C GLU A 395 -17.07 18.34 -1.06
N VAL A 396 -16.11 18.36 -0.14
CA VAL A 396 -16.06 19.25 1.04
C VAL A 396 -14.88 20.22 1.00
N GLY A 397 -14.00 20.06 0.02
CA GLY A 397 -12.82 20.88 -0.21
C GLY A 397 -12.16 20.51 -1.53
N ASP A 398 -11.05 21.15 -1.89
CA ASP A 398 -10.34 20.86 -3.13
C ASP A 398 -9.92 19.40 -3.21
N ARG A 399 -10.58 18.62 -4.08
CA ARG A 399 -10.39 17.16 -4.25
C ARG A 399 -10.56 16.36 -2.94
N HIS A 400 -11.29 16.90 -1.97
CA HIS A 400 -11.61 16.27 -0.69
C HIS A 400 -13.08 15.84 -0.70
N TYR A 401 -13.31 14.55 -0.71
CA TYR A 401 -14.61 13.91 -0.80
C TYR A 401 -14.90 13.09 0.45
N VAL A 402 -16.13 13.19 0.96
CA VAL A 402 -16.57 12.47 2.16
C VAL A 402 -17.90 11.77 1.86
N ARG A 403 -18.05 10.52 2.28
CA ARG A 403 -19.29 9.77 2.10
C ARG A 403 -20.31 10.16 3.17
N VAL A 404 -21.46 10.64 2.70
CA VAL A 404 -22.58 11.08 3.54
C VAL A 404 -23.90 10.66 2.91
N LEU A 405 -24.99 10.81 3.66
CA LEU A 405 -26.35 10.73 3.10
C LEU A 405 -26.53 11.81 2.03
N GLU A 406 -27.07 11.45 0.86
CA GLU A 406 -27.19 12.36 -0.29
C GLU A 406 -28.01 13.64 -0.02
N ASP A 407 -28.98 13.57 0.91
CA ASP A 407 -29.82 14.71 1.30
C ASP A 407 -29.20 15.55 2.44
N ALA A 408 -27.96 15.28 2.86
CA ALA A 408 -27.36 15.98 3.98
C ALA A 408 -26.66 17.26 3.53
N GLU A 409 -27.13 18.42 4.02
CA GLU A 409 -26.34 19.65 4.00
C GLU A 409 -25.18 19.52 4.99
N LEU A 410 -23.97 19.32 4.47
CA LEU A 410 -22.75 19.47 5.28
C LEU A 410 -22.60 20.96 5.59
N ARG A 411 -22.94 21.37 6.81
CA ARG A 411 -22.58 22.70 7.27
C ARG A 411 -21.05 22.77 7.29
N GLU A 412 -20.49 23.77 6.61
CA GLU A 412 -19.09 24.12 6.68
C GLU A 412 -18.71 24.22 8.19
N THR A 413 -18.03 23.20 8.69
CA THR A 413 -17.37 23.30 9.99
C THR A 413 -16.09 24.06 9.77
N ALA A 414 -16.20 25.41 9.92
CA ALA A 414 -15.08 26.33 9.99
C ALA A 414 -14.13 26.01 11.15
#